data_5bc734ff2bda238f851a4d2cf97f1bba
#
_entry.id   5bc734ff2bda238f851a4d2cf97f1bba
#
_cell.length_a   1.000
_cell.length_b   1.000
_cell.length_c   1.000
_cell.angle_alpha   90.00
_cell.angle_beta   90.00
_cell.angle_gamma   90.00
#
_symmetry.space_group_name_H-M   'P 1'
#
loop_
_entity.id
_entity.type
_entity.pdbx_description
1 polymer ?
#
loop_
_entity_poly.entity_id
_entity_poly.type
_entity_poly.pdbx_seq_one_letter_code
_entity_poly.pdbx_strand_id
1 'polypeptide(L)'
;MKKFLFIAFTLIALSSAAFSQVVEPIKFGDFETWTSRTIHESGIIGGQDRTVYIIGPENHIDGNIPYIYGKETNWSSSNVYAKVAGIVKGSNSVEPEVRDNGRCARLDTKMEGVKVLGIINVEVLVSGSFFLGKTYEPITNTNDPYAKIEMGIPFTRKPKALILDYKCLISSNNYVMKHPGVGSYRLKDRQDKGEFIIYLQKRWEDEKGRIYAKRVGTMRYQLDHNVPEWQNNARFPIHYGDISGTEYYKDFMQLTGEDGLQYKAMNSKGKMELIREIGWAEEDEEPTHIILMITSGNQGAFIGTVGNTVWVDNIKLEY
;
A
#
# COMPACT_ATOMS: atom_id res chain seq x y z
N MET A 1 -40.26 23.71 70.15
CA MET A 1 -38.87 23.41 69.71
C MET A 1 -38.96 22.63 68.41
N LYS A 2 -38.75 23.29 67.24
CA LYS A 2 -38.78 22.65 65.95
C LYS A 2 -37.33 22.25 65.57
N LYS A 3 -37.08 20.97 65.39
CA LYS A 3 -35.80 20.47 64.94
C LYS A 3 -35.73 20.54 63.37
N PHE A 4 -34.85 21.36 62.84
CA PHE A 4 -34.53 21.40 61.41
C PHE A 4 -33.54 20.28 61.12
N LEU A 5 -33.93 19.38 60.20
CA LEU A 5 -33.06 18.34 59.67
C LEU A 5 -32.39 18.90 58.42
N PHE A 6 -31.07 19.12 58.44
CA PHE A 6 -30.27 19.46 57.27
C PHE A 6 -29.89 18.17 56.53
N ILE A 7 -30.44 17.99 55.34
CA ILE A 7 -30.01 16.93 54.42
C ILE A 7 -28.93 17.55 53.51
N ALA A 8 -27.68 17.12 53.72
CA ALA A 8 -26.55 17.45 52.84
C ALA A 8 -26.62 16.55 51.58
N PHE A 9 -26.94 17.14 50.44
CA PHE A 9 -26.80 16.50 49.14
C PHE A 9 -25.33 16.57 48.71
N THR A 10 -24.60 15.43 48.76
CA THR A 10 -23.26 15.32 48.20
C THR A 10 -23.40 15.07 46.71
N LEU A 11 -23.14 16.10 45.88
CA LEU A 11 -22.99 15.92 44.42
C LEU A 11 -21.68 15.16 44.14
N ILE A 12 -21.79 13.92 43.77
CA ILE A 12 -20.66 13.17 43.18
C ILE A 12 -20.55 13.58 41.71
N ALA A 13 -19.62 14.48 41.42
CA ALA A 13 -19.22 14.78 40.05
C ALA A 13 -18.48 13.61 39.50
N LEU A 14 -19.14 12.76 38.69
CA LEU A 14 -18.45 11.81 37.80
C LEU A 14 -17.71 12.62 36.73
N SER A 15 -16.44 12.83 36.93
CA SER A 15 -15.55 13.26 35.85
C SER A 15 -15.42 12.09 34.88
N SER A 16 -16.22 12.08 33.81
CA SER A 16 -15.93 11.26 32.63
C SER A 16 -14.60 11.74 32.05
N ALA A 17 -13.54 10.99 32.29
CA ALA A 17 -12.30 11.16 31.54
C ALA A 17 -12.64 10.88 30.08
N ALA A 18 -12.85 11.94 29.30
CA ALA A 18 -12.88 11.83 27.85
C ALA A 18 -11.48 11.38 27.42
N PHE A 19 -11.32 10.10 27.12
CA PHE A 19 -10.11 9.63 26.41
C PHE A 19 -10.09 10.37 25.08
N SER A 20 -9.27 11.40 24.99
CA SER A 20 -9.03 12.11 23.74
C SER A 20 -8.50 11.11 22.73
N GLN A 21 -9.26 10.91 21.67
CA GLN A 21 -8.86 10.10 20.53
C GLN A 21 -7.63 10.75 19.89
N VAL A 22 -6.50 10.06 19.90
CA VAL A 22 -5.26 10.59 19.35
C VAL A 22 -5.17 10.18 17.88
N VAL A 23 -5.14 11.17 16.98
CA VAL A 23 -4.98 10.95 15.54
C VAL A 23 -3.64 11.52 15.12
N GLU A 24 -2.77 10.66 14.56
CA GLU A 24 -1.42 11.01 14.18
C GLU A 24 -1.23 10.87 12.66
N PRO A 25 -0.74 11.91 11.95
CA PRO A 25 -0.41 11.80 10.54
C PRO A 25 0.79 10.87 10.33
N ILE A 26 0.75 10.08 9.27
CA ILE A 26 1.94 9.37 8.81
C ILE A 26 2.80 10.36 8.02
N LYS A 27 4.07 10.46 8.36
CA LYS A 27 5.00 11.40 7.71
C LYS A 27 4.97 11.23 6.19
N PHE A 28 4.85 12.33 5.44
CA PHE A 28 4.64 12.39 3.99
C PHE A 28 3.34 11.74 3.47
N GLY A 29 2.41 11.35 4.35
CA GLY A 29 1.10 10.84 3.95
C GLY A 29 0.09 11.95 3.61
N ASP A 30 0.50 13.19 3.65
CA ASP A 30 -0.17 14.39 3.13
C ASP A 30 0.17 14.66 1.66
N PHE A 31 1.13 13.94 1.07
CA PHE A 31 1.57 14.01 -0.32
C PHE A 31 1.90 15.41 -0.85
N GLU A 32 2.18 16.38 0.01
CA GLU A 32 2.51 17.74 -0.37
C GLU A 32 3.88 17.85 -1.06
N THR A 33 4.82 16.98 -0.70
CA THR A 33 6.19 16.99 -1.23
C THR A 33 6.57 15.67 -1.88
N TRP A 34 7.33 15.77 -2.97
CA TRP A 34 7.79 14.62 -3.75
C TRP A 34 9.23 14.83 -4.20
N THR A 35 10.02 13.77 -4.17
CA THR A 35 11.30 13.73 -4.88
C THR A 35 11.01 13.32 -6.33
N SER A 36 11.46 14.14 -7.29
CA SER A 36 11.45 13.80 -8.71
C SER A 36 12.77 13.18 -9.13
N ARG A 37 12.73 12.22 -10.06
CA ARG A 37 13.93 11.63 -10.67
C ARG A 37 13.82 11.69 -12.17
N THR A 38 14.89 12.14 -12.85
CA THR A 38 15.02 12.01 -14.30
C THR A 38 15.71 10.71 -14.64
N ILE A 39 14.99 9.82 -15.34
CA ILE A 39 15.54 8.57 -15.89
C ILE A 39 15.74 8.78 -17.39
N HIS A 40 16.99 8.64 -17.84
CA HIS A 40 17.34 8.70 -19.26
C HIS A 40 17.04 7.32 -19.88
N GLU A 41 15.92 7.21 -20.60
CA GLU A 41 15.50 5.98 -21.25
C GLU A 41 16.46 5.60 -22.40
N SER A 42 16.61 4.32 -22.68
CA SER A 42 17.51 3.84 -23.72
C SER A 42 17.12 4.37 -25.11
N GLY A 43 18.10 4.76 -25.93
CA GLY A 43 17.88 5.30 -27.28
C GLY A 43 17.11 4.34 -28.19
N ILE A 44 17.24 3.02 -28.00
CA ILE A 44 16.50 2.00 -28.74
C ILE A 44 14.97 2.05 -28.54
N ILE A 45 14.50 2.70 -27.47
CA ILE A 45 13.05 2.92 -27.18
C ILE A 45 12.64 4.38 -27.31
N GLY A 46 13.49 5.20 -27.94
CA GLY A 46 13.23 6.60 -28.19
C GLY A 46 14.12 7.60 -27.42
N GLY A 47 14.86 7.13 -26.41
CA GLY A 47 15.87 7.95 -25.70
C GLY A 47 15.31 9.16 -24.96
N GLN A 48 14.04 9.10 -24.50
CA GLN A 48 13.39 10.23 -23.81
C GLN A 48 13.77 10.25 -22.34
N ASP A 49 13.74 11.44 -21.77
CA ASP A 49 13.82 11.61 -20.33
C ASP A 49 12.45 11.35 -19.70
N ARG A 50 12.43 10.47 -18.70
CA ARG A 50 11.23 10.14 -17.94
C ARG A 50 11.36 10.61 -16.51
N THR A 51 10.44 11.46 -16.06
CA THR A 51 10.35 11.81 -14.64
C THR A 51 9.68 10.67 -13.88
N VAL A 52 10.32 10.21 -12.82
CA VAL A 52 9.78 9.21 -11.86
C VAL A 52 9.63 9.86 -10.49
N TYR A 53 8.48 9.68 -9.86
CA TYR A 53 8.14 10.32 -8.60
C TYR A 53 8.33 9.38 -7.40
N ILE A 54 8.83 9.94 -6.30
CA ILE A 54 9.03 9.27 -5.01
C ILE A 54 8.32 10.07 -3.93
N ILE A 55 7.52 9.41 -3.09
CA ILE A 55 6.89 10.02 -1.91
C ILE A 55 7.99 10.38 -0.89
N GLY A 56 8.16 11.65 -0.59
CA GLY A 56 9.23 12.12 0.29
C GLY A 56 9.48 13.62 0.21
N PRO A 57 10.62 14.09 0.73
CA PRO A 57 10.94 15.51 0.70
C PRO A 57 11.07 16.02 -0.74
N GLU A 58 10.84 17.32 -0.91
CA GLU A 58 11.08 17.95 -2.21
C GLU A 58 12.56 17.89 -2.55
N ASN A 59 12.88 17.19 -3.64
CA ASN A 59 14.24 16.99 -4.13
C ASN A 59 14.21 16.58 -5.61
N HIS A 60 15.38 16.66 -6.26
CA HIS A 60 15.57 16.18 -7.63
C HIS A 60 16.83 15.32 -7.72
N ILE A 61 16.70 14.16 -8.39
CA ILE A 61 17.80 13.23 -8.65
C ILE A 61 17.88 13.03 -10.16
N ASP A 62 19.04 13.35 -10.76
CA ASP A 62 19.27 13.16 -12.18
C ASP A 62 20.06 11.88 -12.45
N GLY A 63 19.66 11.15 -13.50
CA GLY A 63 20.39 10.02 -14.06
C GLY A 63 19.90 8.63 -13.58
N ASN A 64 20.45 7.63 -14.27
CA ASN A 64 20.10 6.20 -14.12
C ASN A 64 20.79 5.56 -12.92
N ILE A 65 20.70 6.19 -11.77
CA ILE A 65 21.32 5.72 -10.52
C ILE A 65 20.32 4.83 -9.79
N PRO A 66 20.68 3.59 -9.42
CA PRO A 66 19.83 2.74 -8.58
C PRO A 66 19.45 3.43 -7.26
N TYR A 67 18.19 3.33 -6.88
CA TYR A 67 17.66 3.92 -5.68
C TYR A 67 16.99 2.87 -4.79
N ILE A 68 16.97 3.08 -3.50
CA ILE A 68 16.21 2.26 -2.55
C ILE A 68 15.06 3.12 -2.03
N TYR A 69 13.87 2.92 -2.60
CA TYR A 69 12.65 3.57 -2.11
C TYR A 69 12.38 3.13 -0.67
N GLY A 70 11.81 4.02 0.11
CA GLY A 70 11.46 3.75 1.50
C GLY A 70 12.63 3.76 2.49
N LYS A 71 13.88 3.89 2.03
CA LYS A 71 15.04 3.93 2.93
C LYS A 71 14.99 5.11 3.90
N GLU A 72 14.53 6.27 3.43
CA GLU A 72 14.53 7.52 4.22
C GLU A 72 13.13 7.91 4.68
N THR A 73 12.08 7.51 3.93
CA THR A 73 10.70 7.95 4.15
C THR A 73 9.77 6.86 4.65
N ASN A 74 10.20 5.61 4.63
CA ASN A 74 9.39 4.40 4.79
C ASN A 74 8.37 4.17 3.65
N TRP A 75 8.18 5.11 2.73
CA TRP A 75 7.26 4.97 1.61
C TRP A 75 7.95 4.42 0.37
N SER A 76 7.31 3.44 -0.23
CA SER A 76 7.66 2.89 -1.53
C SER A 76 6.43 2.84 -2.43
N SER A 77 6.63 2.68 -3.73
CA SER A 77 5.54 2.65 -4.70
C SER A 77 5.84 1.70 -5.86
N SER A 78 4.86 1.52 -6.73
CA SER A 78 5.00 0.83 -8.02
C SER A 78 5.73 1.64 -9.10
N ASN A 79 6.16 2.86 -8.79
CA ASN A 79 7.05 3.63 -9.66
C ASN A 79 8.44 3.02 -9.63
N VAL A 80 9.05 2.84 -10.79
CA VAL A 80 10.33 2.13 -10.87
C VAL A 80 11.23 2.63 -11.99
N TYR A 81 12.53 2.53 -11.74
CA TYR A 81 13.58 2.42 -12.73
C TYR A 81 13.82 0.95 -13.02
N ALA A 82 13.57 0.55 -14.27
CA ALA A 82 13.81 -0.82 -14.74
C ALA A 82 14.97 -0.85 -15.72
N LYS A 83 15.76 -1.93 -15.66
CA LYS A 83 16.83 -2.26 -16.63
C LYS A 83 16.72 -3.72 -17.00
N VAL A 84 15.92 -4.02 -18.02
CA VAL A 84 15.66 -5.40 -18.48
C VAL A 84 16.35 -5.62 -19.81
N ALA A 85 17.14 -6.68 -19.92
CA ALA A 85 17.95 -6.98 -21.11
C ALA A 85 18.80 -5.79 -21.61
N GLY A 86 19.30 -4.97 -20.68
CA GLY A 86 20.09 -3.78 -21.00
C GLY A 86 19.28 -2.53 -21.36
N ILE A 87 17.97 -2.64 -21.52
CA ILE A 87 17.08 -1.53 -21.85
C ILE A 87 16.62 -0.85 -20.57
N VAL A 88 16.88 0.45 -20.50
CA VAL A 88 16.46 1.32 -19.39
C VAL A 88 15.10 1.92 -19.68
N LYS A 89 14.19 1.83 -18.71
CA LYS A 89 12.87 2.46 -18.74
C LYS A 89 12.46 2.99 -17.36
N GLY A 90 11.86 4.17 -17.32
CA GLY A 90 11.14 4.71 -16.18
C GLY A 90 9.64 4.43 -16.28
N SER A 91 8.99 4.12 -15.17
CA SER A 91 7.54 3.91 -15.11
C SER A 91 6.96 4.61 -13.88
N ASN A 92 5.85 5.32 -14.07
CA ASN A 92 5.03 5.87 -12.99
C ASN A 92 3.62 5.30 -13.09
N SER A 93 3.10 4.87 -11.97
CA SER A 93 1.68 4.54 -11.80
C SER A 93 1.12 5.21 -10.54
N VAL A 94 1.98 5.97 -9.85
CA VAL A 94 1.66 6.83 -8.71
C VAL A 94 2.27 8.19 -8.96
N GLU A 95 1.45 9.22 -9.03
CA GLU A 95 1.88 10.57 -9.41
C GLU A 95 1.27 11.62 -8.48
N PRO A 96 1.97 12.76 -8.23
CA PRO A 96 1.35 13.91 -7.58
C PRO A 96 0.29 14.53 -8.50
N GLU A 97 -0.89 14.80 -7.94
CA GLU A 97 -1.94 15.56 -8.62
C GLU A 97 -2.38 16.74 -7.74
N VAL A 98 -2.75 17.84 -8.36
CA VAL A 98 -3.21 19.04 -7.64
C VAL A 98 -4.57 18.73 -6.97
N ARG A 99 -4.66 19.06 -5.68
CA ARG A 99 -5.89 19.05 -4.90
C ARG A 99 -5.98 20.38 -4.13
N ASP A 100 -7.02 21.15 -4.40
CA ASP A 100 -7.21 22.48 -3.80
C ASP A 100 -5.96 23.37 -3.92
N ASN A 101 -5.34 23.70 -2.80
CA ASN A 101 -4.10 24.50 -2.75
C ASN A 101 -2.84 23.63 -2.53
N GLY A 102 -2.99 22.31 -2.51
CA GLY A 102 -1.92 21.33 -2.25
C GLY A 102 -1.89 20.22 -3.28
N ARG A 103 -1.45 19.05 -2.86
CA ARG A 103 -1.31 17.86 -3.70
C ARG A 103 -1.92 16.64 -3.02
N CYS A 104 -2.25 15.65 -3.83
CA CYS A 104 -2.62 14.31 -3.40
C CYS A 104 -1.83 13.28 -4.22
N ALA A 105 -1.87 12.02 -3.80
CA ALA A 105 -1.36 10.90 -4.60
C ALA A 105 -2.47 10.38 -5.51
N ARG A 106 -2.18 10.26 -6.81
CA ARG A 106 -3.01 9.59 -7.82
C ARG A 106 -2.37 8.26 -8.20
N LEU A 107 -3.16 7.19 -8.13
CA LEU A 107 -2.76 5.82 -8.45
C LEU A 107 -3.58 5.34 -9.65
N ASP A 108 -2.90 4.95 -10.73
CA ASP A 108 -3.57 4.49 -11.96
C ASP A 108 -3.25 3.03 -12.25
N THR A 109 -4.25 2.25 -12.66
CA THR A 109 -4.03 0.98 -13.34
C THR A 109 -3.91 1.24 -14.84
N LYS A 110 -2.72 0.98 -15.40
CA LYS A 110 -2.41 1.32 -16.80
C LYS A 110 -1.47 0.32 -17.48
N MET A 111 -1.39 0.43 -18.79
CA MET A 111 -0.40 -0.32 -19.57
C MET A 111 0.94 0.43 -19.56
N GLU A 112 2.00 -0.31 -19.29
CA GLU A 112 3.38 0.14 -19.47
C GLU A 112 4.09 -0.81 -20.43
N GLY A 113 4.82 -0.27 -21.40
CA GLY A 113 5.39 -1.11 -22.43
C GLY A 113 6.69 -0.58 -23.00
N VAL A 114 7.42 -1.52 -23.61
CA VAL A 114 8.60 -1.25 -24.42
C VAL A 114 8.36 -1.87 -25.78
N LYS A 115 8.30 -1.03 -26.82
CA LYS A 115 8.19 -1.46 -28.21
C LYS A 115 9.45 -1.03 -28.97
N VAL A 116 10.17 -2.01 -29.48
CA VAL A 116 11.29 -1.78 -30.41
C VAL A 116 10.96 -2.54 -31.69
N LEU A 117 10.84 -1.84 -32.78
CA LEU A 117 10.39 -2.37 -34.08
C LEU A 117 11.12 -3.69 -34.43
N GLY A 118 10.35 -4.78 -34.51
CA GLY A 118 10.85 -6.11 -34.92
C GLY A 118 11.70 -6.86 -33.89
N ILE A 119 11.98 -6.26 -32.70
CA ILE A 119 12.92 -6.85 -31.74
C ILE A 119 12.26 -7.08 -30.38
N ILE A 120 11.54 -6.10 -29.85
CA ILE A 120 10.94 -6.15 -28.51
C ILE A 120 9.52 -5.60 -28.57
N ASN A 121 8.58 -6.39 -28.05
CA ASN A 121 7.22 -5.97 -27.80
C ASN A 121 6.79 -6.53 -26.44
N VAL A 122 7.11 -5.81 -25.38
CA VAL A 122 6.77 -6.17 -24.00
C VAL A 122 5.80 -5.14 -23.47
N GLU A 123 4.60 -5.55 -23.16
CA GLU A 123 3.59 -4.72 -22.48
C GLU A 123 3.18 -5.40 -21.20
N VAL A 124 3.23 -4.66 -20.09
CA VAL A 124 2.79 -5.13 -18.79
C VAL A 124 1.66 -4.25 -18.28
N LEU A 125 0.69 -4.84 -17.62
CA LEU A 125 -0.33 -4.09 -16.88
C LEU A 125 0.22 -3.82 -15.47
N VAL A 126 0.17 -2.55 -15.05
CA VAL A 126 0.64 -2.11 -13.74
C VAL A 126 -0.51 -1.43 -13.01
N SER A 127 -0.82 -1.91 -11.81
CA SER A 127 -1.71 -1.21 -10.90
C SER A 127 -0.88 -0.28 -10.01
N GLY A 128 -1.26 1.00 -9.97
CA GLY A 128 -0.64 1.98 -9.10
C GLY A 128 -0.79 1.56 -7.64
N SER A 129 0.31 1.49 -6.93
CA SER A 129 0.32 1.17 -5.51
C SER A 129 1.43 1.92 -4.78
N PHE A 130 1.18 2.29 -3.55
CA PHE A 130 2.21 2.71 -2.61
C PHE A 130 2.01 2.01 -1.26
N PHE A 131 3.10 1.85 -0.53
CA PHE A 131 3.10 1.07 0.70
C PHE A 131 4.24 1.47 1.64
N LEU A 132 4.10 1.14 2.90
CA LEU A 132 5.22 1.20 3.84
C LEU A 132 6.13 0.00 3.62
N GLY A 133 7.38 0.26 3.25
CA GLY A 133 8.35 -0.77 2.90
C GLY A 133 9.47 -0.23 2.02
N LYS A 134 10.14 -1.11 1.27
CA LYS A 134 11.23 -0.72 0.37
C LYS A 134 11.13 -1.38 -1.00
N THR A 135 11.60 -0.68 -2.03
CA THR A 135 11.85 -1.24 -3.35
C THR A 135 13.30 -1.01 -3.74
N TYR A 136 13.96 -2.08 -4.14
CA TYR A 136 15.39 -2.10 -4.50
C TYR A 136 15.54 -2.05 -6.02
N GLU A 137 16.02 -0.95 -6.56
CA GLU A 137 16.27 -0.79 -7.98
C GLU A 137 17.68 -1.26 -8.40
N PRO A 138 17.85 -1.52 -9.69
CA PRO A 138 16.85 -1.53 -10.76
C PRO A 138 16.00 -2.80 -10.74
N ILE A 139 14.78 -2.72 -11.31
CA ILE A 139 13.99 -3.92 -11.63
C ILE A 139 14.62 -4.57 -12.87
N THR A 140 15.02 -5.82 -12.77
CA THR A 140 15.85 -6.49 -13.80
C THR A 140 15.13 -7.57 -14.58
N ASN A 141 13.97 -8.04 -14.11
CA ASN A 141 13.14 -9.01 -14.82
C ASN A 141 11.67 -8.90 -14.39
N THR A 142 10.80 -9.50 -15.18
CA THR A 142 9.34 -9.53 -14.94
C THR A 142 8.84 -10.89 -14.42
N ASN A 143 9.71 -11.90 -14.28
CA ASN A 143 9.29 -13.24 -13.87
C ASN A 143 8.95 -13.33 -12.38
N ASP A 144 9.67 -12.57 -11.54
CA ASP A 144 9.36 -12.40 -10.12
C ASP A 144 9.25 -10.90 -9.82
N PRO A 145 8.10 -10.28 -10.07
CA PRO A 145 7.90 -8.85 -9.90
C PRO A 145 8.04 -8.37 -8.45
N TYR A 146 7.94 -9.30 -7.50
CA TYR A 146 8.09 -9.02 -6.07
C TYR A 146 9.49 -9.28 -5.52
N ALA A 147 10.43 -9.73 -6.35
CA ALA A 147 11.80 -10.06 -5.91
C ALA A 147 12.58 -8.90 -5.29
N LYS A 148 12.18 -7.68 -5.61
CA LYS A 148 12.83 -6.44 -5.17
C LYS A 148 11.98 -5.61 -4.20
N ILE A 149 10.88 -6.17 -3.71
CA ILE A 149 9.92 -5.47 -2.86
C ILE A 149 9.96 -6.05 -1.45
N GLU A 150 10.28 -5.22 -0.48
CA GLU A 150 10.22 -5.51 0.95
C GLU A 150 8.99 -4.84 1.55
N MET A 151 8.02 -5.63 2.01
CA MET A 151 6.74 -5.15 2.52
C MET A 151 6.74 -5.00 4.04
N GLY A 152 6.26 -3.83 4.46
CA GLY A 152 6.11 -3.48 5.87
C GLY A 152 7.38 -2.93 6.50
N ILE A 153 7.17 -2.27 7.62
CA ILE A 153 8.22 -1.65 8.44
C ILE A 153 8.07 -2.09 9.90
N PRO A 154 9.12 -1.98 10.74
CA PRO A 154 9.02 -2.17 12.18
C PRO A 154 7.96 -1.23 12.79
N PHE A 155 7.06 -1.80 13.59
CA PHE A 155 5.95 -1.06 14.20
C PHE A 155 5.38 -1.84 15.38
N THR A 156 5.26 -1.20 16.55
CA THR A 156 4.86 -1.86 17.81
C THR A 156 3.60 -1.30 18.45
N ARG A 157 2.97 -0.30 17.80
CA ARG A 157 1.76 0.33 18.33
C ARG A 157 0.49 -0.36 17.81
N LYS A 158 -0.64 -0.14 18.49
CA LYS A 158 -1.95 -0.71 18.15
C LYS A 158 -2.95 0.39 17.78
N PRO A 159 -2.95 0.90 16.53
CA PRO A 159 -3.92 1.89 16.08
C PRO A 159 -5.32 1.28 15.94
N LYS A 160 -6.36 2.04 16.29
CA LYS A 160 -7.77 1.64 16.18
C LYS A 160 -8.31 1.72 14.75
N ALA A 161 -7.77 2.66 13.95
CA ALA A 161 -8.24 2.86 12.58
C ALA A 161 -7.18 3.52 11.69
N LEU A 162 -7.32 3.28 10.38
CA LEU A 162 -6.78 4.13 9.32
C LEU A 162 -7.77 5.26 9.07
N ILE A 163 -7.27 6.49 8.96
CA ILE A 163 -8.03 7.65 8.51
C ILE A 163 -7.32 8.24 7.30
N LEU A 164 -8.06 8.53 6.24
CA LEU A 164 -7.54 9.16 5.04
C LEU A 164 -8.65 9.88 4.26
N ASP A 165 -8.24 10.73 3.33
CA ASP A 165 -9.13 11.30 2.33
C ASP A 165 -8.98 10.49 1.03
N TYR A 166 -10.08 10.20 0.35
CA TYR A 166 -10.01 9.48 -0.93
C TYR A 166 -11.16 9.82 -1.88
N LYS A 167 -10.94 9.58 -3.15
CA LYS A 167 -11.93 9.40 -4.20
C LYS A 167 -11.46 8.31 -5.15
N CYS A 168 -12.34 7.71 -5.94
CA CYS A 168 -11.93 6.70 -6.90
C CYS A 168 -12.87 6.57 -8.10
N LEU A 169 -12.29 6.08 -9.20
CA LEU A 169 -13.00 5.60 -10.39
C LEU A 169 -12.63 4.14 -10.57
N ILE A 170 -13.60 3.25 -10.40
CA ILE A 170 -13.42 1.79 -10.45
C ILE A 170 -14.35 1.20 -11.48
N SER A 171 -13.79 0.47 -12.42
CA SER A 171 -14.55 -0.19 -13.47
C SER A 171 -15.49 -1.27 -12.91
N SER A 172 -16.72 -1.28 -13.40
CA SER A 172 -17.70 -2.32 -13.09
C SER A 172 -17.57 -3.58 -13.97
N ASN A 173 -16.51 -3.68 -14.78
CA ASN A 173 -16.28 -4.86 -15.61
C ASN A 173 -16.18 -6.12 -14.75
N ASN A 174 -16.85 -7.19 -15.16
CA ASN A 174 -16.73 -8.51 -14.53
C ASN A 174 -15.60 -9.36 -15.13
N TYR A 175 -14.59 -8.72 -15.68
CA TYR A 175 -13.39 -9.37 -16.18
C TYR A 175 -12.17 -8.47 -15.97
N VAL A 176 -11.01 -9.08 -15.89
CA VAL A 176 -9.72 -8.41 -15.87
C VAL A 176 -8.83 -8.88 -17.01
N MET A 177 -7.84 -8.08 -17.34
CA MET A 177 -6.81 -8.44 -18.31
C MET A 177 -5.53 -8.87 -17.59
N LYS A 178 -4.86 -9.89 -18.10
CA LYS A 178 -3.51 -10.27 -17.70
C LYS A 178 -2.55 -9.95 -18.85
N HIS A 179 -1.59 -9.07 -18.58
CA HIS A 179 -0.53 -8.66 -19.51
C HIS A 179 0.85 -8.84 -18.85
N PRO A 180 1.45 -10.03 -18.93
CA PRO A 180 2.71 -10.35 -18.22
C PRO A 180 3.98 -9.99 -19.02
N GLY A 181 3.84 -9.20 -20.07
CA GLY A 181 4.92 -8.82 -20.99
C GLY A 181 4.72 -9.37 -22.40
N VAL A 182 4.42 -10.64 -22.53
CA VAL A 182 4.12 -11.29 -23.82
C VAL A 182 2.75 -11.96 -23.75
N GLY A 183 1.90 -11.65 -24.71
CA GLY A 183 0.53 -12.14 -24.76
C GLY A 183 -0.43 -11.35 -23.85
N SER A 184 -1.71 -11.58 -24.09
CA SER A 184 -2.80 -10.93 -23.38
C SER A 184 -3.92 -11.92 -23.13
N TYR A 185 -4.43 -11.96 -21.90
CA TYR A 185 -5.44 -12.94 -21.51
C TYR A 185 -6.57 -12.23 -20.78
N ARG A 186 -7.81 -12.55 -21.14
CA ARG A 186 -9.00 -12.10 -20.40
C ARG A 186 -9.38 -13.15 -19.37
N LEU A 187 -9.46 -12.76 -18.12
CA LEU A 187 -9.95 -13.58 -17.01
C LEU A 187 -11.35 -13.10 -16.64
N LYS A 188 -12.36 -13.96 -16.82
CA LYS A 188 -13.76 -13.68 -16.56
C LYS A 188 -14.13 -13.83 -15.09
N ASP A 189 -15.33 -13.36 -14.73
CA ASP A 189 -15.94 -13.49 -13.41
C ASP A 189 -15.09 -12.92 -12.27
N ARG A 190 -14.40 -11.81 -12.58
CA ARG A 190 -13.55 -11.05 -11.65
C ARG A 190 -13.73 -9.57 -11.91
N GLN A 191 -13.93 -8.81 -10.87
CA GLN A 191 -13.81 -7.35 -10.88
C GLN A 191 -12.46 -6.95 -10.29
N ASP A 192 -11.76 -6.03 -10.93
CA ASP A 192 -10.59 -5.38 -10.37
C ASP A 192 -11.03 -4.23 -9.46
N LYS A 193 -10.53 -4.19 -8.24
CA LYS A 193 -10.92 -3.24 -7.19
C LYS A 193 -9.72 -2.52 -6.65
N GLY A 194 -9.86 -1.24 -6.30
CA GLY A 194 -8.88 -0.61 -5.44
C GLY A 194 -8.91 -1.20 -4.04
N GLU A 195 -7.82 -1.09 -3.29
CA GLU A 195 -7.77 -1.59 -1.91
C GLU A 195 -6.98 -0.68 -0.98
N PHE A 196 -7.47 -0.60 0.26
CA PHE A 196 -6.74 -0.09 1.42
C PHE A 196 -6.46 -1.27 2.35
N ILE A 197 -5.20 -1.46 2.72
CA ILE A 197 -4.76 -2.61 3.50
C ILE A 197 -3.92 -2.15 4.68
N ILE A 198 -4.25 -2.60 5.88
CA ILE A 198 -3.36 -2.62 7.03
C ILE A 198 -3.35 -4.04 7.59
N TYR A 199 -2.16 -4.61 7.69
CA TYR A 199 -1.89 -5.82 8.44
C TYR A 199 -0.85 -5.53 9.51
N LEU A 200 -1.24 -5.70 10.76
CA LEU A 200 -0.32 -5.70 11.87
C LEU A 200 0.15 -7.13 12.10
N GLN A 201 1.44 -7.34 12.15
CA GLN A 201 2.02 -8.68 12.20
C GLN A 201 3.01 -8.80 13.35
N LYS A 202 3.01 -9.92 14.05
CA LYS A 202 4.12 -10.36 14.88
C LYS A 202 4.99 -11.27 14.04
N ARG A 203 6.15 -10.75 13.59
CA ARG A 203 7.10 -11.46 12.71
C ARG A 203 8.27 -12.03 13.48
N TRP A 204 8.78 -13.16 13.02
CA TRP A 204 10.05 -13.74 13.45
C TRP A 204 10.72 -14.47 12.29
N GLU A 205 11.99 -14.72 12.45
CA GLU A 205 12.83 -15.48 11.51
C GLU A 205 13.29 -16.77 12.19
N ASP A 206 13.27 -17.89 11.45
CA ASP A 206 13.85 -19.13 11.93
C ASP A 206 15.36 -19.23 11.60
N GLU A 207 16.02 -20.26 12.11
CA GLU A 207 17.46 -20.49 11.91
C GLU A 207 17.86 -20.64 10.43
N LYS A 208 16.91 -21.03 9.57
CA LYS A 208 17.12 -21.16 8.11
C LYS A 208 16.92 -19.81 7.38
N GLY A 209 16.47 -18.79 8.06
CA GLY A 209 16.19 -17.46 7.50
C GLY A 209 14.80 -17.35 6.88
N ARG A 210 13.87 -18.26 7.15
CA ARG A 210 12.48 -18.16 6.71
C ARG A 210 11.71 -17.23 7.63
N ILE A 211 10.87 -16.37 7.04
CA ILE A 211 10.09 -15.38 7.77
C ILE A 211 8.67 -15.90 7.99
N TYR A 212 8.27 -15.93 9.25
CA TYR A 212 6.94 -16.28 9.70
C TYR A 212 6.27 -15.09 10.36
N ALA A 213 4.93 -15.11 10.41
CA ALA A 213 4.16 -14.12 11.13
C ALA A 213 2.89 -14.73 11.72
N LYS A 214 2.37 -14.10 12.79
CA LYS A 214 0.98 -14.15 13.18
C LYS A 214 0.31 -12.83 12.88
N ARG A 215 -0.94 -12.85 12.39
CA ARG A 215 -1.75 -11.67 12.14
C ARG A 215 -2.30 -11.13 13.46
N VAL A 216 -1.84 -9.93 13.86
CA VAL A 216 -2.28 -9.25 15.10
C VAL A 216 -3.49 -8.37 14.85
N GLY A 217 -3.49 -7.63 13.74
CA GLY A 217 -4.59 -6.74 13.39
C GLY A 217 -4.83 -6.70 11.89
N THR A 218 -6.09 -6.56 11.52
CA THR A 218 -6.54 -6.60 10.13
C THR A 218 -7.46 -5.43 9.81
N MET A 219 -7.13 -4.69 8.78
CA MET A 219 -8.03 -3.82 8.03
C MET A 219 -7.77 -4.06 6.55
N ARG A 220 -8.80 -4.44 5.80
CA ARG A 220 -8.75 -4.51 4.34
C ARG A 220 -10.08 -4.08 3.77
N TYR A 221 -10.06 -3.01 3.02
CA TYR A 221 -11.23 -2.41 2.43
C TYR A 221 -11.10 -2.40 0.90
N GLN A 222 -12.13 -2.88 0.20
CA GLN A 222 -12.18 -2.93 -1.26
C GLN A 222 -13.05 -1.80 -1.80
N LEU A 223 -12.50 -1.05 -2.75
CA LEU A 223 -13.19 -0.06 -3.55
C LEU A 223 -13.74 -0.77 -4.80
N ASP A 224 -15.04 -1.06 -4.84
CA ASP A 224 -15.68 -1.86 -5.89
C ASP A 224 -16.62 -1.06 -6.79
N HIS A 225 -16.75 0.24 -6.54
CA HIS A 225 -17.57 1.17 -7.32
C HIS A 225 -16.94 2.57 -7.33
N ASN A 226 -17.48 3.44 -8.17
CA ASN A 226 -17.03 4.84 -8.25
C ASN A 226 -17.42 5.62 -6.99
N VAL A 227 -16.45 6.36 -6.46
CA VAL A 227 -16.63 7.38 -5.43
C VAL A 227 -16.01 8.67 -5.98
N PRO A 228 -16.76 9.43 -6.83
CA PRO A 228 -16.18 10.53 -7.59
C PRO A 228 -15.88 11.76 -6.74
N GLU A 229 -16.55 11.92 -5.60
CA GLU A 229 -16.36 13.03 -4.67
C GLU A 229 -15.43 12.63 -3.53
N TRP A 230 -14.61 13.58 -3.07
CA TRP A 230 -13.71 13.36 -1.94
C TRP A 230 -14.45 12.95 -0.67
N GLN A 231 -14.10 11.82 -0.13
CA GLN A 231 -14.48 11.35 1.21
C GLN A 231 -13.40 11.79 2.19
N ASN A 232 -13.63 12.91 2.86
CA ASN A 232 -12.65 13.48 3.77
C ASN A 232 -12.70 12.81 5.15
N ASN A 233 -11.52 12.51 5.72
CA ASN A 233 -11.36 11.82 6.99
C ASN A 233 -12.16 10.51 7.08
N ALA A 234 -12.24 9.77 5.99
CA ALA A 234 -12.86 8.46 5.98
C ALA A 234 -12.12 7.52 6.93
N ARG A 235 -12.88 6.82 7.78
CA ARG A 235 -12.36 6.02 8.89
C ARG A 235 -12.57 4.53 8.63
N PHE A 236 -11.48 3.76 8.67
CA PHE A 236 -11.45 2.31 8.44
C PHE A 236 -10.94 1.60 9.70
N PRO A 237 -11.80 0.93 10.48
CA PRO A 237 -11.41 0.31 11.73
C PRO A 237 -10.46 -0.88 11.51
N ILE A 238 -9.51 -1.05 12.44
CA ILE A 238 -8.60 -2.20 12.48
C ILE A 238 -9.15 -3.17 13.53
N HIS A 239 -9.34 -4.42 13.12
CA HIS A 239 -9.84 -5.49 13.98
C HIS A 239 -8.68 -6.36 14.44
N TYR A 240 -8.67 -6.69 15.72
CA TYR A 240 -7.58 -7.40 16.38
C TYR A 240 -7.92 -8.84 16.68
N GLY A 241 -6.90 -9.71 16.80
CA GLY A 241 -7.06 -11.12 17.06
C GLY A 241 -7.57 -11.94 15.88
N ASP A 242 -8.14 -13.11 16.16
CA ASP A 242 -8.76 -13.97 15.15
C ASP A 242 -10.14 -13.44 14.74
N ILE A 243 -10.19 -12.89 13.55
CA ILE A 243 -11.43 -12.32 12.98
C ILE A 243 -12.21 -13.31 12.12
N SER A 244 -11.71 -14.53 11.88
CA SER A 244 -12.29 -15.46 10.90
C SER A 244 -13.73 -15.89 11.19
N GLY A 245 -14.15 -15.81 12.46
CA GLY A 245 -15.52 -16.11 12.89
C GLY A 245 -16.43 -14.89 13.07
N THR A 246 -16.01 -13.71 12.69
CA THR A 246 -16.75 -12.45 12.92
C THR A 246 -17.57 -12.02 11.72
N GLU A 247 -18.60 -11.18 11.92
CA GLU A 247 -19.46 -10.66 10.85
C GLU A 247 -18.74 -9.72 9.85
N TYR A 248 -17.67 -9.06 10.28
CA TYR A 248 -16.88 -8.18 9.44
C TYR A 248 -15.79 -8.90 8.63
N TYR A 249 -15.51 -10.18 8.92
CA TYR A 249 -14.58 -10.97 8.10
C TYR A 249 -15.11 -11.15 6.68
N LYS A 250 -14.20 -11.03 5.72
CA LYS A 250 -14.46 -11.35 4.30
C LYS A 250 -13.35 -12.27 3.80
N ASP A 251 -13.66 -13.16 2.87
CA ASP A 251 -12.72 -14.14 2.33
C ASP A 251 -11.39 -13.52 1.86
N PHE A 252 -11.43 -12.29 1.33
CA PHE A 252 -10.22 -11.58 0.93
C PHE A 252 -9.34 -11.11 2.10
N MET A 253 -9.81 -11.20 3.35
CA MET A 253 -9.04 -10.87 4.57
C MET A 253 -8.24 -12.06 5.12
N GLN A 254 -8.29 -13.21 4.47
CA GLN A 254 -7.53 -14.40 4.86
C GLN A 254 -6.04 -14.11 5.09
N LEU A 255 -5.38 -15.00 5.81
CA LEU A 255 -3.94 -14.93 6.07
C LEU A 255 -3.16 -14.94 4.75
N THR A 256 -2.03 -14.22 4.72
CA THR A 256 -1.16 -14.14 3.56
C THR A 256 -0.08 -15.22 3.60
N GLY A 257 0.37 -15.69 2.45
CA GLY A 257 1.36 -16.75 2.37
C GLY A 257 1.41 -17.40 1.00
N GLU A 258 1.48 -18.72 0.97
CA GLU A 258 1.69 -19.47 -0.28
C GLU A 258 0.49 -19.41 -1.23
N ASP A 259 -0.73 -19.40 -0.69
CA ASP A 259 -1.99 -19.48 -1.46
C ASP A 259 -2.70 -18.14 -1.67
N GLY A 260 -2.10 -17.02 -1.29
CA GLY A 260 -2.74 -15.71 -1.33
C GLY A 260 -1.82 -14.60 -1.83
N LEU A 261 -2.01 -13.40 -1.26
CA LEU A 261 -1.10 -12.29 -1.50
C LEU A 261 0.29 -12.65 -0.96
N GLN A 262 1.29 -12.56 -1.83
CA GLN A 262 2.66 -12.90 -1.50
C GLN A 262 3.44 -11.64 -1.13
N TYR A 263 3.56 -11.37 0.16
CA TYR A 263 4.43 -10.32 0.66
C TYR A 263 5.79 -10.89 1.04
N LYS A 264 6.85 -10.16 0.69
CA LYS A 264 8.22 -10.54 1.01
C LYS A 264 8.86 -9.52 1.96
N ALA A 265 9.87 -9.95 2.69
CA ALA A 265 10.74 -9.09 3.49
C ALA A 265 12.18 -9.59 3.40
N MET A 266 13.13 -8.70 3.68
CA MET A 266 14.54 -9.02 3.76
C MET A 266 14.82 -9.76 5.08
N ASN A 267 15.42 -10.95 5.01
CA ASN A 267 15.84 -11.66 6.20
C ASN A 267 17.20 -11.16 6.72
N SER A 268 17.64 -11.65 7.89
CA SER A 268 18.91 -11.28 8.51
C SER A 268 20.14 -11.62 7.67
N LYS A 269 19.99 -12.53 6.69
CA LYS A 269 21.03 -12.94 5.74
C LYS A 269 21.05 -12.10 4.45
N GLY A 270 20.22 -11.04 4.38
CA GLY A 270 20.11 -10.15 3.21
C GLY A 270 19.39 -10.79 2.00
N LYS A 271 18.57 -11.82 2.24
CA LYS A 271 17.80 -12.50 1.20
C LYS A 271 16.32 -12.14 1.31
N MET A 272 15.68 -11.87 0.16
CA MET A 272 14.24 -11.63 0.10
C MET A 272 13.48 -12.94 0.29
N GLU A 273 12.68 -13.05 1.34
CA GLU A 273 11.90 -14.23 1.71
C GLU A 273 10.41 -13.92 1.80
N LEU A 274 9.59 -14.93 1.51
CA LEU A 274 8.15 -14.84 1.67
C LEU A 274 7.78 -14.71 3.17
N ILE A 275 6.90 -13.77 3.50
CA ILE A 275 6.30 -13.67 4.81
C ILE A 275 5.14 -14.67 4.88
N ARG A 276 5.26 -15.69 5.74
CA ARG A 276 4.25 -16.74 5.92
C ARG A 276 3.45 -16.45 7.17
N GLU A 277 2.20 -16.05 7.00
CA GLU A 277 1.28 -15.96 8.13
C GLU A 277 0.76 -17.35 8.46
N ILE A 278 1.10 -17.84 9.63
CA ILE A 278 0.76 -19.21 10.08
C ILE A 278 -0.39 -19.26 11.08
N GLY A 279 -1.05 -18.14 11.33
CA GLY A 279 -2.20 -18.05 12.23
C GLY A 279 -2.48 -16.63 12.67
N TRP A 280 -3.51 -16.49 13.47
CA TRP A 280 -3.91 -15.28 14.14
C TRP A 280 -3.20 -15.18 15.51
N ALA A 281 -2.89 -13.97 15.93
CA ALA A 281 -2.40 -13.68 17.27
C ALA A 281 -3.58 -13.45 18.22
N GLU A 282 -3.31 -13.44 19.52
CA GLU A 282 -4.29 -13.00 20.51
C GLU A 282 -4.59 -11.51 20.37
N GLU A 283 -5.78 -11.09 20.80
CA GLU A 283 -6.23 -9.69 20.64
C GLU A 283 -5.32 -8.68 21.34
N ASP A 284 -4.73 -9.04 22.47
CA ASP A 284 -3.83 -8.20 23.28
C ASP A 284 -2.37 -8.24 22.82
N GLU A 285 -2.02 -9.13 21.90
CA GLU A 285 -0.63 -9.28 21.44
C GLU A 285 -0.13 -8.02 20.72
N GLU A 286 1.13 -7.66 20.97
CA GLU A 286 1.77 -6.50 20.34
C GLU A 286 2.35 -6.89 18.96
N PRO A 287 2.14 -6.06 17.93
CA PRO A 287 2.76 -6.26 16.64
C PRO A 287 4.25 -5.91 16.70
N THR A 288 5.01 -6.44 15.75
CA THR A 288 6.39 -6.05 15.47
C THR A 288 6.52 -5.30 14.16
N HIS A 289 5.53 -5.43 13.26
CA HIS A 289 5.54 -4.84 11.93
C HIS A 289 4.13 -4.38 11.51
N ILE A 290 4.11 -3.37 10.66
CA ILE A 290 2.91 -2.94 9.92
C ILE A 290 3.16 -3.08 8.42
N ILE A 291 2.22 -3.69 7.71
CA ILE A 291 2.01 -3.53 6.28
C ILE A 291 0.87 -2.52 6.13
N LEU A 292 1.14 -1.39 5.48
CA LEU A 292 0.12 -0.46 4.98
C LEU A 292 0.33 -0.37 3.49
N MET A 293 -0.70 -0.65 2.70
CA MET A 293 -0.68 -0.54 1.25
C MET A 293 -1.99 0.06 0.75
N ILE A 294 -1.88 0.90 -0.26
CA ILE A 294 -3.00 1.43 -1.03
C ILE A 294 -2.73 1.16 -2.50
N THR A 295 -3.73 0.65 -3.21
CA THR A 295 -3.58 0.22 -4.60
C THR A 295 -4.83 0.50 -5.43
N SER A 296 -4.64 0.77 -6.72
CA SER A 296 -5.73 0.94 -7.71
C SER A 296 -6.23 -0.38 -8.29
N GLY A 297 -5.61 -1.52 -7.95
CA GLY A 297 -6.00 -2.86 -8.40
C GLY A 297 -5.65 -3.94 -7.38
N ASN A 298 -6.46 -4.99 -7.29
CA ASN A 298 -6.35 -6.04 -6.26
C ASN A 298 -6.01 -7.42 -6.83
N GLN A 299 -5.70 -7.50 -8.11
CA GLN A 299 -5.53 -8.77 -8.80
C GLN A 299 -4.07 -9.17 -8.74
N GLY A 300 -3.22 -9.48 -8.41
CA GLY A 300 -1.81 -9.85 -8.49
C GLY A 300 -1.06 -9.16 -9.65
N ALA A 301 0.21 -9.44 -9.76
CA ALA A 301 1.06 -8.78 -10.74
C ALA A 301 0.58 -8.97 -12.18
N PHE A 302 0.59 -7.88 -12.92
CA PHE A 302 0.23 -7.82 -14.35
C PHE A 302 -1.22 -8.18 -14.68
N ILE A 303 -2.10 -8.18 -13.67
CA ILE A 303 -3.54 -8.45 -13.81
C ILE A 303 -4.30 -7.24 -13.29
N GLY A 304 -5.31 -6.78 -14.05
CA GLY A 304 -6.14 -5.66 -13.62
C GLY A 304 -7.04 -5.11 -14.72
N THR A 305 -7.64 -3.97 -14.45
CA THR A 305 -8.48 -3.24 -15.37
C THR A 305 -7.92 -1.84 -15.61
N VAL A 306 -7.46 -1.58 -16.83
CA VAL A 306 -6.96 -0.26 -17.21
C VAL A 306 -8.03 0.81 -17.00
N GLY A 307 -7.64 1.92 -16.39
CA GLY A 307 -8.51 3.04 -16.08
C GLY A 307 -9.04 3.07 -14.64
N ASN A 308 -8.84 2.00 -13.85
CA ASN A 308 -9.05 2.12 -12.41
C ASN A 308 -8.08 3.16 -11.85
N THR A 309 -8.63 4.12 -11.12
CA THR A 309 -7.86 5.23 -10.52
C THR A 309 -8.31 5.47 -9.09
N VAL A 310 -7.35 5.63 -8.19
CA VAL A 310 -7.59 5.98 -6.79
C VAL A 310 -6.78 7.24 -6.46
N TRP A 311 -7.43 8.22 -5.83
CA TRP A 311 -6.76 9.40 -5.27
C TRP A 311 -6.80 9.30 -3.76
N VAL A 312 -5.70 9.60 -3.12
CA VAL A 312 -5.55 9.51 -1.67
C VAL A 312 -4.77 10.71 -1.13
N ASP A 313 -5.18 11.14 0.06
CA ASP A 313 -4.54 12.23 0.78
C ASP A 313 -4.68 12.07 2.30
N ASN A 314 -3.86 12.80 3.06
CA ASN A 314 -3.98 12.96 4.51
C ASN A 314 -4.05 11.64 5.31
N ILE A 315 -3.14 10.71 5.06
CA ILE A 315 -3.10 9.42 5.76
C ILE A 315 -2.70 9.58 7.22
N LYS A 316 -3.54 9.07 8.12
CA LYS A 316 -3.39 9.15 9.58
C LYS A 316 -3.71 7.81 10.24
N LEU A 317 -3.17 7.59 11.42
CA LEU A 317 -3.54 6.49 12.30
C LEU A 317 -4.22 7.05 13.56
N GLU A 318 -5.32 6.43 13.95
CA GLU A 318 -6.07 6.74 15.17
C GLU A 318 -5.69 5.74 16.28
N TYR A 319 -5.48 6.24 17.51
CA TYR A 319 -5.09 5.46 18.70
C TYR A 319 -6.09 5.58 19.83
#